data_bb62dfe45b0b1931697c634f08051e3a
#
_entry.id   bb62dfe45b0b1931697c634f08051e3a
#
_cell.length_a   1.000
_cell.length_b   1.000
_cell.length_c   1.000
_cell.angle_alpha   90.00
_cell.angle_beta   90.00
_cell.angle_gamma   90.00
#
_symmetry.space_group_name_H-M   'P 1'
#
loop_
_entity.id
_entity.type
_entity.pdbx_description
1 polymer ?
#
loop_
_entity_poly.entity_id
_entity_poly.type
_entity_poly.pdbx_seq_one_letter_code
_entity_poly.pdbx_strand_id
1 'polypeptide(L)'
;MTLSAAEEHTIFQDASPGNIWISAAAVLSMSVLGLLLISWAFSMHSRSGVVGLLFWVGFATILLPFFFVLTRPWQRDRETLLILGIGITAVYLIRAIRFSFSIGLDDEWAHYRQLIVTLATGNPFSYNSILPIVGHYPSLAWVVTGVVRMTGLEPTTAALVTIGVAKVLAIISVFYVAREFSKSRLTSALVTMLFFAAPTMVFFDSQYAYE
;
A
#
# COMPACT_ATOMS: atom_id res chain seq x y z
N MET A 1 29.74 28.67 -13.21
CA MET A 1 28.69 29.69 -13.34
C MET A 1 27.65 29.32 -12.29
N THR A 2 27.76 29.88 -11.09
CA THR A 2 26.87 29.62 -9.95
C THR A 2 25.69 30.59 -10.07
N LEU A 3 24.48 30.05 -10.30
CA LEU A 3 23.25 30.84 -10.23
C LEU A 3 23.15 31.49 -8.84
N SER A 4 22.70 32.72 -8.76
CA SER A 4 22.51 33.38 -7.48
C SER A 4 21.35 32.73 -6.73
N ALA A 5 21.41 32.68 -5.39
CA ALA A 5 20.35 32.12 -4.57
C ALA A 5 18.96 32.76 -4.79
N ALA A 6 18.92 33.97 -5.35
CA ALA A 6 17.71 34.67 -5.71
C ALA A 6 17.09 34.14 -7.03
N GLU A 7 17.91 33.70 -7.98
CA GLU A 7 17.43 33.08 -9.23
C GLU A 7 16.90 31.66 -9.00
N GLU A 8 17.54 30.91 -8.10
CA GLU A 8 17.03 29.59 -7.68
C GLU A 8 15.64 29.70 -6.99
N HIS A 9 15.41 30.75 -6.20
CA HIS A 9 14.15 30.96 -5.49
C HIS A 9 12.99 31.33 -6.44
N THR A 10 13.24 32.04 -7.56
CA THR A 10 12.22 32.42 -8.52
C THR A 10 11.81 31.29 -9.46
N ILE A 11 12.70 30.36 -9.77
CA ILE A 11 12.39 29.20 -10.64
C ILE A 11 11.43 28.21 -9.95
N PHE A 12 11.40 28.17 -8.61
CA PHE A 12 10.57 27.25 -7.84
C PHE A 12 9.19 27.80 -7.41
N GLN A 13 8.90 29.10 -7.64
CA GLN A 13 7.65 29.71 -7.22
C GLN A 13 6.47 29.56 -8.21
N ASP A 14 6.70 29.17 -9.46
CA ASP A 14 5.66 29.19 -10.52
C ASP A 14 5.01 27.83 -10.84
N ALA A 15 5.21 26.80 -10.01
CA ALA A 15 4.42 25.58 -10.18
C ALA A 15 2.99 25.81 -9.68
N SER A 16 2.09 26.18 -10.60
CA SER A 16 0.68 26.41 -10.28
C SER A 16 0.05 25.19 -9.56
N PRO A 17 -0.75 25.43 -8.51
CA PRO A 17 -1.43 24.34 -7.75
C PRO A 17 -2.32 23.44 -8.63
N GLY A 18 -2.71 23.90 -9.81
CA GLY A 18 -3.55 23.15 -10.75
C GLY A 18 -2.93 21.87 -11.31
N ASN A 19 -1.60 21.79 -11.38
CA ASN A 19 -0.94 20.65 -11.99
C ASN A 19 -0.92 19.38 -11.13
N ILE A 20 -0.96 19.50 -9.78
CA ILE A 20 -0.94 18.32 -8.90
C ILE A 20 -2.27 17.56 -8.96
N TRP A 21 -3.38 18.24 -8.95
CA TRP A 21 -4.70 17.61 -9.00
C TRP A 21 -4.93 16.86 -10.31
N ILE A 22 -4.48 17.42 -11.44
CA ILE A 22 -4.52 16.74 -12.73
C ILE A 22 -3.65 15.49 -12.71
N SER A 23 -2.44 15.58 -12.14
CA SER A 23 -1.54 14.43 -12.01
C SER A 23 -2.11 13.36 -11.09
N ALA A 24 -2.66 13.74 -9.93
CA ALA A 24 -3.29 12.83 -9.00
C ALA A 24 -4.53 12.16 -9.59
N ALA A 25 -5.37 12.92 -10.31
CA ALA A 25 -6.54 12.39 -11.00
C ALA A 25 -6.14 11.39 -12.11
N ALA A 26 -5.11 11.70 -12.89
CA ALA A 26 -4.62 10.80 -13.93
C ALA A 26 -4.06 9.49 -13.33
N VAL A 27 -3.24 9.60 -12.27
CA VAL A 27 -2.71 8.45 -11.56
C VAL A 27 -3.82 7.61 -10.95
N LEU A 28 -4.81 8.23 -10.30
CA LEU A 28 -5.95 7.55 -9.73
C LEU A 28 -6.78 6.83 -10.80
N SER A 29 -7.09 7.50 -11.90
CA SER A 29 -7.86 6.91 -13.01
C SER A 29 -7.14 5.71 -13.62
N MET A 30 -5.83 5.81 -13.84
CA MET A 30 -5.04 4.70 -14.34
C MET A 30 -4.93 3.56 -13.32
N SER A 31 -4.86 3.87 -12.02
CA SER A 31 -4.91 2.85 -10.96
C SER A 31 -6.24 2.11 -10.96
N VAL A 32 -7.36 2.82 -11.08
CA VAL A 32 -8.70 2.19 -11.18
C VAL A 32 -8.79 1.31 -12.43
N LEU A 33 -8.34 1.79 -13.59
CA LEU A 33 -8.32 0.99 -14.81
C LEU A 33 -7.46 -0.27 -14.66
N GLY A 34 -6.27 -0.16 -14.08
CA GLY A 34 -5.39 -1.28 -13.81
C GLY A 34 -6.01 -2.30 -12.86
N LEU A 35 -6.66 -1.83 -11.78
CA LEU A 35 -7.41 -2.71 -10.85
C LEU A 35 -8.58 -3.41 -11.53
N LEU A 36 -9.30 -2.77 -12.44
CA LEU A 36 -10.38 -3.40 -13.22
C LEU A 36 -9.83 -4.50 -14.12
N LEU A 37 -8.69 -4.28 -14.81
CA LEU A 37 -8.04 -5.30 -15.63
C LEU A 37 -7.59 -6.50 -14.78
N ILE A 38 -7.00 -6.25 -13.60
CA ILE A 38 -6.58 -7.30 -12.68
C ILE A 38 -7.79 -8.06 -12.12
N SER A 39 -8.86 -7.35 -11.75
CA SER A 39 -10.10 -7.97 -11.29
C SER A 39 -10.72 -8.86 -12.36
N TRP A 40 -10.71 -8.40 -13.61
CA TRP A 40 -11.16 -9.20 -14.74
C TRP A 40 -10.28 -10.45 -14.95
N ALA A 41 -8.94 -10.29 -14.88
CA ALA A 41 -8.03 -11.43 -14.92
C ALA A 41 -8.35 -12.48 -13.83
N PHE A 42 -8.62 -12.05 -12.60
CA PHE A 42 -8.96 -12.95 -11.50
C PHE A 42 -10.35 -13.59 -11.62
N SER A 43 -11.30 -12.96 -12.32
CA SER A 43 -12.61 -13.54 -12.60
C SER A 43 -12.57 -14.66 -13.65
N MET A 44 -11.52 -14.69 -14.48
CA MET A 44 -11.33 -15.75 -15.47
C MET A 44 -10.79 -17.01 -14.79
N HIS A 45 -11.61 -18.04 -14.64
CA HIS A 45 -11.22 -19.34 -14.05
C HIS A 45 -10.24 -20.17 -14.93
N SER A 46 -9.70 -19.59 -15.97
CA SER A 46 -8.78 -20.22 -16.92
C SER A 46 -7.32 -19.94 -16.54
N ARG A 47 -6.46 -20.96 -16.63
CA ARG A 47 -5.00 -20.80 -16.52
C ARG A 47 -4.35 -20.41 -17.86
N SER A 48 -5.04 -19.68 -18.72
CA SER A 48 -4.53 -19.27 -20.03
C SER A 48 -3.50 -18.15 -19.91
N GLY A 49 -2.58 -18.06 -20.88
CA GLY A 49 -1.62 -16.96 -20.97
C GLY A 49 -2.28 -15.57 -21.02
N VAL A 50 -3.55 -15.50 -21.47
CA VAL A 50 -4.35 -14.26 -21.49
C VAL A 50 -4.58 -13.71 -20.07
N VAL A 51 -4.84 -14.59 -19.08
CA VAL A 51 -5.01 -14.18 -17.67
C VAL A 51 -3.74 -13.55 -17.15
N GLY A 52 -2.59 -14.18 -17.40
CA GLY A 52 -1.29 -13.62 -17.03
C GLY A 52 -1.02 -12.29 -17.72
N LEU A 53 -1.31 -12.19 -19.02
CA LEU A 53 -1.14 -10.95 -19.77
C LEU A 53 -2.00 -9.81 -19.20
N LEU A 54 -3.28 -10.05 -18.94
CA LEU A 54 -4.19 -9.07 -18.35
C LEU A 54 -3.73 -8.60 -16.97
N PHE A 55 -3.25 -9.53 -16.14
CA PHE A 55 -2.68 -9.18 -14.84
C PHE A 55 -1.47 -8.23 -14.99
N TRP A 56 -0.50 -8.60 -15.83
CA TRP A 56 0.70 -7.78 -16.01
C TRP A 56 0.42 -6.44 -16.70
N VAL A 57 -0.49 -6.40 -17.66
CA VAL A 57 -0.95 -5.14 -18.28
C VAL A 57 -1.63 -4.25 -17.24
N GLY A 58 -2.52 -4.82 -16.42
CA GLY A 58 -3.16 -4.09 -15.32
C GLY A 58 -2.14 -3.56 -14.31
N PHE A 59 -1.16 -4.37 -13.91
CA PHE A 59 -0.11 -3.97 -12.99
C PHE A 59 0.79 -2.87 -13.58
N ALA A 60 1.18 -2.98 -14.84
CA ALA A 60 1.90 -1.93 -15.54
C ALA A 60 1.07 -0.64 -15.66
N THR A 61 -0.23 -0.74 -15.91
CA THR A 61 -1.16 0.40 -15.96
C THR A 61 -1.22 1.14 -14.61
N ILE A 62 -1.09 0.43 -13.51
CA ILE A 62 -0.94 1.05 -12.18
C ILE A 62 0.43 1.73 -12.07
N LEU A 63 1.54 1.04 -12.34
CA LEU A 63 2.88 1.52 -11.98
C LEU A 63 3.44 2.60 -12.92
N LEU A 64 3.21 2.51 -14.24
CA LEU A 64 3.81 3.43 -15.21
C LEU A 64 3.44 4.91 -14.98
N PRO A 65 2.16 5.27 -14.69
CA PRO A 65 1.82 6.67 -14.41
C PRO A 65 2.55 7.22 -13.18
N PHE A 66 2.77 6.38 -12.14
CA PHE A 66 3.56 6.79 -10.97
C PHE A 66 4.98 7.15 -11.35
N PHE A 67 5.65 6.30 -12.14
CA PHE A 67 7.00 6.58 -12.62
C PHE A 67 7.08 7.93 -13.31
N PHE A 68 6.20 8.19 -14.29
CA PHE A 68 6.19 9.44 -15.04
C PHE A 68 5.87 10.67 -14.19
N VAL A 69 4.96 10.53 -13.22
CA VAL A 69 4.61 11.66 -12.34
C VAL A 69 5.71 11.93 -11.33
N LEU A 70 6.27 10.89 -10.68
CA LEU A 70 7.30 11.03 -9.65
C LEU A 70 8.64 11.57 -10.19
N THR A 71 8.94 11.36 -11.49
CA THR A 71 10.15 11.89 -12.12
C THR A 71 10.08 13.38 -12.46
N ARG A 72 8.92 14.03 -12.31
CA ARG A 72 8.78 15.46 -12.60
C ARG A 72 9.56 16.33 -11.59
N PRO A 73 10.36 17.33 -12.05
CA PRO A 73 11.26 18.08 -11.18
C PRO A 73 10.58 19.04 -10.20
N TRP A 74 9.36 19.51 -10.53
CA TRP A 74 8.65 20.57 -9.77
C TRP A 74 7.78 20.08 -8.62
N GLN A 75 7.77 18.76 -8.30
CA GLN A 75 6.97 18.25 -7.20
C GLN A 75 7.57 18.57 -5.83
N ARG A 76 6.69 18.87 -4.88
CA ARG A 76 7.02 18.98 -3.45
C ARG A 76 6.93 17.61 -2.78
N ASP A 77 7.59 17.45 -1.62
CA ASP A 77 7.56 16.19 -0.87
C ASP A 77 6.11 15.76 -0.53
N ARG A 78 5.23 16.71 -0.16
CA ARG A 78 3.80 16.42 0.11
C ARG A 78 3.06 15.85 -1.09
N GLU A 79 3.32 16.38 -2.26
CA GLU A 79 2.72 15.91 -3.52
C GLU A 79 3.24 14.52 -3.88
N THR A 80 4.53 14.30 -3.70
CA THR A 80 5.17 12.99 -3.87
C THR A 80 4.54 11.95 -2.94
N LEU A 81 4.35 12.27 -1.65
CA LEU A 81 3.69 11.40 -0.68
C LEU A 81 2.23 11.11 -1.03
N LEU A 82 1.48 12.10 -1.53
CA LEU A 82 0.11 11.88 -2.00
C LEU A 82 0.07 10.86 -3.15
N ILE A 83 0.93 11.04 -4.14
CA ILE A 83 1.04 10.13 -5.29
C ILE A 83 1.45 8.72 -4.82
N LEU A 84 2.48 8.61 -3.97
CA LEU A 84 2.91 7.33 -3.39
C LEU A 84 1.78 6.67 -2.57
N GLY A 85 1.01 7.45 -1.80
CA GLY A 85 -0.14 6.97 -1.05
C GLY A 85 -1.22 6.36 -1.96
N ILE A 86 -1.53 7.01 -3.09
CA ILE A 86 -2.45 6.44 -4.10
C ILE A 86 -1.87 5.12 -4.62
N GLY A 87 -0.57 5.08 -4.93
CA GLY A 87 0.10 3.88 -5.46
C GLY A 87 0.04 2.70 -4.54
N ILE A 88 0.43 2.88 -3.27
CA ILE A 88 0.41 1.77 -2.32
C ILE A 88 -1.02 1.28 -2.06
N THR A 89 -1.99 2.20 -2.02
CA THR A 89 -3.39 1.83 -1.88
C THR A 89 -3.86 0.97 -3.07
N ALA A 90 -3.52 1.36 -4.30
CA ALA A 90 -3.85 0.57 -5.48
C ALA A 90 -3.18 -0.81 -5.46
N VAL A 91 -1.90 -0.88 -5.12
CA VAL A 91 -1.16 -2.15 -5.00
C VAL A 91 -1.75 -3.03 -3.90
N TYR A 92 -2.09 -2.46 -2.74
CA TYR A 92 -2.75 -3.19 -1.66
C TYR A 92 -4.12 -3.75 -2.07
N LEU A 93 -4.90 -2.99 -2.86
CA LEU A 93 -6.20 -3.43 -3.35
C LEU A 93 -6.11 -4.64 -4.29
N ILE A 94 -4.96 -4.90 -4.94
CA ILE A 94 -4.75 -6.12 -5.74
C ILE A 94 -4.99 -7.36 -4.88
N ARG A 95 -4.40 -7.38 -3.68
CA ARG A 95 -4.60 -8.47 -2.71
C ARG A 95 -6.05 -8.54 -2.26
N ALA A 96 -6.65 -7.41 -1.89
CA ALA A 96 -8.03 -7.37 -1.42
C ALA A 96 -9.00 -7.91 -2.49
N ILE A 97 -8.81 -7.54 -3.75
CA ILE A 97 -9.59 -8.05 -4.88
C ILE A 97 -9.35 -9.56 -5.09
N ARG A 98 -8.08 -10.00 -5.02
CA ARG A 98 -7.71 -11.42 -5.19
C ARG A 98 -8.47 -12.34 -4.24
N PHE A 99 -8.67 -11.93 -3.02
CA PHE A 99 -9.33 -12.70 -1.95
C PHE A 99 -10.74 -12.20 -1.63
N SER A 100 -11.35 -11.40 -2.51
CA SER A 100 -12.71 -10.88 -2.34
C SER A 100 -12.91 -10.16 -1.00
N PHE A 101 -11.91 -9.38 -0.58
CA PHE A 101 -11.89 -8.66 0.71
C PHE A 101 -12.03 -9.59 1.93
N SER A 102 -11.52 -10.81 1.84
CA SER A 102 -11.56 -11.79 2.92
C SER A 102 -10.16 -12.27 3.34
N ILE A 103 -10.12 -13.06 4.39
CA ILE A 103 -8.94 -13.82 4.80
C ILE A 103 -8.72 -14.94 3.77
N GLY A 104 -7.53 -15.03 3.21
CA GLY A 104 -7.30 -15.90 2.05
C GLY A 104 -6.10 -16.82 2.12
N LEU A 105 -5.19 -16.63 3.09
CA LEU A 105 -3.96 -17.40 3.23
C LEU A 105 -3.92 -18.11 4.59
N ASP A 106 -3.19 -19.23 4.66
CA ASP A 106 -3.16 -20.09 5.86
C ASP A 106 -2.66 -19.34 7.10
N ASP A 107 -1.61 -18.55 6.97
CA ASP A 107 -1.05 -17.77 8.07
C ASP A 107 -2.03 -16.67 8.55
N GLU A 108 -2.78 -16.08 7.64
CA GLU A 108 -3.82 -15.11 7.99
C GLU A 108 -4.90 -15.73 8.88
N TRP A 109 -5.28 -17.00 8.64
CA TRP A 109 -6.26 -17.70 9.47
C TRP A 109 -5.77 -17.90 10.91
N ALA A 110 -4.48 -18.19 11.08
CA ALA A 110 -3.89 -18.32 12.41
C ALA A 110 -3.97 -16.99 13.18
N HIS A 111 -3.59 -15.88 12.55
CA HIS A 111 -3.66 -14.55 13.14
C HIS A 111 -5.10 -14.08 13.34
N TYR A 112 -5.99 -14.37 12.40
CA TYR A 112 -7.41 -14.03 12.50
C TYR A 112 -8.07 -14.79 13.67
N ARG A 113 -7.74 -16.08 13.87
CA ARG A 113 -8.18 -16.83 15.03
C ARG A 113 -7.77 -16.15 16.34
N GLN A 114 -6.52 -15.68 16.42
CA GLN A 114 -6.04 -14.94 17.60
C GLN A 114 -6.87 -13.69 17.85
N LEU A 115 -7.20 -12.94 16.78
CA LEU A 115 -8.08 -11.78 16.87
C LEU A 115 -9.45 -12.16 17.44
N ILE A 116 -10.12 -13.19 16.91
CA ILE A 116 -11.45 -13.60 17.36
C ILE A 116 -11.42 -14.05 18.83
N VAL A 117 -10.42 -14.83 19.23
CA VAL A 117 -10.26 -15.23 20.63
C VAL A 117 -10.02 -14.01 21.53
N THR A 118 -9.19 -13.07 21.11
CA THR A 118 -8.94 -11.82 21.85
C THR A 118 -10.20 -10.97 22.01
N LEU A 119 -11.02 -10.88 20.94
CA LEU A 119 -12.30 -10.17 20.99
C LEU A 119 -13.28 -10.81 21.98
N ALA A 120 -13.34 -12.15 22.00
CA ALA A 120 -14.27 -12.90 22.84
C ALA A 120 -13.85 -12.93 24.31
N THR A 121 -12.56 -13.07 24.59
CA THR A 121 -12.05 -13.30 25.95
C THR A 121 -11.43 -12.07 26.59
N GLY A 122 -11.04 -11.07 25.80
CA GLY A 122 -10.21 -9.95 26.24
C GLY A 122 -8.76 -10.33 26.54
N ASN A 123 -8.37 -11.60 26.33
CA ASN A 123 -7.02 -12.08 26.57
C ASN A 123 -6.24 -12.26 25.25
N PRO A 124 -5.24 -11.41 24.98
CA PRO A 124 -4.46 -11.47 23.74
C PRO A 124 -3.40 -12.57 23.74
N PHE A 125 -3.03 -13.08 24.92
CA PHE A 125 -2.02 -14.14 25.11
C PHE A 125 -2.64 -15.55 25.12
N SER A 126 -3.86 -15.68 24.60
CA SER A 126 -4.53 -16.98 24.50
C SER A 126 -3.75 -17.93 23.62
N TYR A 127 -3.71 -19.20 24.00
CA TYR A 127 -3.06 -20.24 23.21
C TYR A 127 -3.72 -20.39 21.84
N ASN A 128 -2.90 -20.34 20.80
CA ASN A 128 -3.32 -20.55 19.41
C ASN A 128 -2.91 -21.95 18.97
N SER A 129 -3.87 -22.84 18.75
CA SER A 129 -3.59 -24.24 18.37
C SER A 129 -3.13 -24.40 16.92
N ILE A 130 -3.34 -23.39 16.04
CA ILE A 130 -2.90 -23.42 14.64
C ILE A 130 -1.43 -23.01 14.56
N LEU A 131 -1.08 -21.90 15.23
CA LEU A 131 0.27 -21.36 15.25
C LEU A 131 0.58 -20.84 16.66
N PRO A 132 1.18 -21.68 17.53
CA PRO A 132 1.39 -21.34 18.95
C PRO A 132 2.19 -20.07 19.18
N ILE A 133 3.12 -19.74 18.27
CA ILE A 133 3.97 -18.55 18.37
C ILE A 133 3.16 -17.25 18.36
N VAL A 134 2.01 -17.20 17.71
CA VAL A 134 1.16 -15.99 17.60
C VAL A 134 0.69 -15.50 18.97
N GLY A 135 0.45 -16.41 19.92
CA GLY A 135 0.10 -16.07 21.30
C GLY A 135 1.19 -15.28 22.05
N HIS A 136 2.44 -15.36 21.61
CA HIS A 136 3.55 -14.61 22.19
C HIS A 136 3.72 -13.20 21.59
N TYR A 137 3.12 -12.92 20.44
CA TYR A 137 3.19 -11.66 19.72
C TYR A 137 1.78 -11.09 19.44
N PRO A 138 1.03 -10.69 20.47
CA PRO A 138 -0.40 -10.35 20.32
C PRO A 138 -0.66 -8.95 19.74
N SER A 139 0.36 -8.16 19.41
CA SER A 139 0.21 -6.75 19.05
C SER A 139 -0.77 -6.52 17.90
N LEU A 140 -0.74 -7.34 16.85
CA LEU A 140 -1.66 -7.22 15.71
C LEU A 140 -3.12 -7.47 16.15
N ALA A 141 -3.37 -8.56 16.88
CA ALA A 141 -4.70 -8.88 17.40
C ALA A 141 -5.22 -7.77 18.33
N TRP A 142 -4.34 -7.18 19.16
CA TRP A 142 -4.69 -6.09 20.06
C TRP A 142 -5.10 -4.82 19.30
N VAL A 143 -4.28 -4.39 18.35
CA VAL A 143 -4.56 -3.20 17.55
C VAL A 143 -5.88 -3.34 16.82
N VAL A 144 -6.11 -4.49 16.16
CA VAL A 144 -7.36 -4.72 15.43
C VAL A 144 -8.56 -4.85 16.38
N THR A 145 -8.38 -5.48 17.56
CA THR A 145 -9.42 -5.50 18.60
C THR A 145 -9.81 -4.07 19.01
N GLY A 146 -8.83 -3.19 19.18
CA GLY A 146 -9.08 -1.77 19.45
C GLY A 146 -9.89 -1.11 18.34
N VAL A 147 -9.51 -1.30 17.07
CA VAL A 147 -10.22 -0.77 15.91
C VAL A 147 -11.67 -1.28 15.88
N VAL A 148 -11.90 -2.59 16.03
CA VAL A 148 -13.25 -3.19 16.07
C VAL A 148 -14.09 -2.54 17.18
N ARG A 149 -13.55 -2.44 18.40
CA ARG A 149 -14.31 -1.90 19.55
C ARG A 149 -14.60 -0.41 19.43
N MET A 150 -13.70 0.35 18.81
CA MET A 150 -13.87 1.80 18.63
C MET A 150 -14.80 2.16 17.47
N THR A 151 -14.80 1.36 16.40
CA THR A 151 -15.50 1.69 15.15
C THR A 151 -16.77 0.87 14.92
N GLY A 152 -16.90 -0.28 15.57
CA GLY A 152 -17.97 -1.26 15.29
C GLY A 152 -17.80 -2.01 13.95
N LEU A 153 -16.65 -1.87 13.28
CA LEU A 153 -16.39 -2.60 12.04
C LEU A 153 -16.36 -4.12 12.27
N GLU A 154 -16.77 -4.85 11.25
CA GLU A 154 -16.62 -6.31 11.22
C GLU A 154 -15.12 -6.67 11.33
N PRO A 155 -14.74 -7.72 12.10
CA PRO A 155 -13.34 -8.04 12.39
C PRO A 155 -12.45 -8.20 11.15
N THR A 156 -12.94 -8.84 10.07
CA THR A 156 -12.18 -8.99 8.82
C THR A 156 -11.90 -7.63 8.17
N THR A 157 -12.92 -6.79 8.11
CA THR A 157 -12.78 -5.42 7.56
C THR A 157 -11.80 -4.59 8.40
N ALA A 158 -11.89 -4.66 9.73
CA ALA A 158 -10.97 -3.96 10.62
C ALA A 158 -9.53 -4.45 10.44
N ALA A 159 -9.32 -5.75 10.26
CA ALA A 159 -8.01 -6.35 9.98
C ALA A 159 -7.43 -5.81 8.67
N LEU A 160 -8.19 -5.85 7.58
CA LEU A 160 -7.77 -5.35 6.27
C LEU A 160 -7.47 -3.85 6.30
N VAL A 161 -8.32 -3.04 6.92
CA VAL A 161 -8.08 -1.60 7.06
C VAL A 161 -6.80 -1.33 7.86
N THR A 162 -6.57 -2.06 8.94
CA THR A 162 -5.38 -1.91 9.77
C THR A 162 -4.10 -2.19 8.97
N ILE A 163 -4.05 -3.27 8.20
CA ILE A 163 -2.91 -3.58 7.34
C ILE A 163 -2.76 -2.52 6.24
N GLY A 164 -3.85 -2.08 5.61
CA GLY A 164 -3.81 -1.02 4.61
C GLY A 164 -3.20 0.29 5.15
N VAL A 165 -3.60 0.71 6.35
CA VAL A 165 -3.03 1.89 7.04
C VAL A 165 -1.55 1.66 7.36
N ALA A 166 -1.19 0.50 7.88
CA ALA A 166 0.21 0.16 8.17
C ALA A 166 1.09 0.24 6.91
N LYS A 167 0.59 -0.20 5.75
CA LYS A 167 1.29 -0.07 4.45
C LYS A 167 1.53 1.39 4.07
N VAL A 168 0.53 2.25 4.23
CA VAL A 168 0.68 3.70 3.95
C VAL A 168 1.75 4.30 4.87
N LEU A 169 1.72 3.96 6.17
CA LEU A 169 2.72 4.44 7.12
C LEU A 169 4.13 3.92 6.80
N ALA A 170 4.26 2.66 6.38
CA ALA A 170 5.54 2.09 5.95
C ALA A 170 6.11 2.84 4.74
N ILE A 171 5.29 3.16 3.74
CA ILE A 171 5.70 3.93 2.56
C ILE A 171 6.17 5.35 2.93
N ILE A 172 5.44 6.02 3.82
CA ILE A 172 5.84 7.33 4.32
C ILE A 172 7.21 7.23 5.03
N SER A 173 7.39 6.21 5.86
CA SER A 173 8.65 5.98 6.58
C SER A 173 9.82 5.69 5.63
N VAL A 174 9.62 4.81 4.64
CA VAL A 174 10.64 4.49 3.63
C VAL A 174 11.03 5.75 2.84
N PHE A 175 10.03 6.56 2.44
CA PHE A 175 10.30 7.81 1.73
C PHE A 175 11.19 8.75 2.55
N TYR A 176 10.86 9.00 3.82
CA TYR A 176 11.64 9.90 4.65
C TYR A 176 13.02 9.35 5.00
N VAL A 177 13.14 8.05 5.26
CA VAL A 177 14.45 7.40 5.46
C VAL A 177 15.31 7.57 4.20
N ALA A 178 14.78 7.22 3.03
CA ALA A 178 15.50 7.40 1.77
C ALA A 178 15.83 8.88 1.50
N ARG A 179 14.95 9.82 1.90
CA ARG A 179 15.13 11.26 1.77
C ARG A 179 16.26 11.77 2.63
N GLU A 180 16.38 11.23 3.83
CA GLU A 180 17.47 11.59 4.74
C GLU A 180 18.84 11.16 4.20
N PHE A 181 18.94 9.95 3.65
CA PHE A 181 20.20 9.43 3.11
C PHE A 181 20.57 10.05 1.75
N SER A 182 19.64 10.11 0.81
CA SER A 182 19.93 10.55 -0.56
C SER A 182 19.94 12.06 -0.73
N LYS A 183 19.32 12.80 0.18
CA LYS A 183 19.02 14.25 0.07
C LYS A 183 18.30 14.64 -1.23
N SER A 184 17.86 13.67 -2.01
CA SER A 184 17.20 13.82 -3.30
C SER A 184 15.76 13.31 -3.24
N ARG A 185 14.78 14.18 -3.52
CA ARG A 185 13.36 13.80 -3.60
C ARG A 185 13.13 12.70 -4.64
N LEU A 186 13.71 12.87 -5.82
CA LEU A 186 13.54 11.92 -6.92
C LEU A 186 14.06 10.53 -6.53
N THR A 187 15.27 10.45 -5.97
CA THR A 187 15.84 9.18 -5.51
C THR A 187 14.95 8.54 -4.46
N SER A 188 14.48 9.31 -3.48
CA SER A 188 13.61 8.81 -2.43
C SER A 188 12.26 8.30 -2.98
N ALA A 189 11.67 9.03 -3.92
CA ALA A 189 10.43 8.62 -4.57
C ALA A 189 10.62 7.31 -5.36
N LEU A 190 11.70 7.17 -6.12
CA LEU A 190 12.00 5.96 -6.89
C LEU A 190 12.30 4.76 -5.99
N VAL A 191 13.10 4.94 -4.92
CA VAL A 191 13.36 3.89 -3.93
C VAL A 191 12.07 3.42 -3.30
N THR A 192 11.20 4.35 -2.89
CA THR A 192 9.92 4.02 -2.27
C THR A 192 8.99 3.33 -3.26
N MET A 193 8.94 3.79 -4.52
CA MET A 193 8.16 3.14 -5.57
C MET A 193 8.63 1.71 -5.82
N LEU A 194 9.94 1.47 -5.92
CA LEU A 194 10.50 0.13 -6.10
C LEU A 194 10.19 -0.77 -4.89
N PHE A 195 10.22 -0.22 -3.68
CA PHE A 195 9.88 -0.95 -2.47
C PHE A 195 8.43 -1.43 -2.50
N PHE A 196 7.45 -0.57 -2.77
CA PHE A 196 6.04 -1.01 -2.78
C PHE A 196 5.66 -1.84 -4.02
N ALA A 197 6.40 -1.73 -5.12
CA ALA A 197 6.20 -2.55 -6.32
C ALA A 197 6.83 -3.95 -6.20
N ALA A 198 7.63 -4.20 -5.16
CA ALA A 198 8.24 -5.51 -4.95
C ALA A 198 7.15 -6.59 -4.75
N PRO A 199 7.30 -7.79 -5.34
CA PRO A 199 6.30 -8.86 -5.22
C PRO A 199 5.98 -9.25 -3.77
N THR A 200 6.98 -9.18 -2.87
CA THR A 200 6.79 -9.41 -1.44
C THR A 200 5.77 -8.43 -0.86
N MET A 201 5.92 -7.13 -1.13
CA MET A 201 4.98 -6.11 -0.67
C MET A 201 3.57 -6.28 -1.23
N VAL A 202 3.45 -6.76 -2.48
CA VAL A 202 2.15 -6.94 -3.14
C VAL A 202 1.40 -8.13 -2.56
N PHE A 203 2.09 -9.24 -2.29
CA PHE A 203 1.46 -10.51 -1.94
C PHE A 203 1.70 -10.92 -0.48
N PHE A 204 2.93 -10.98 0.00
CA PHE A 204 3.23 -11.46 1.35
C PHE A 204 2.96 -10.41 2.42
N ASP A 205 3.63 -9.28 2.36
CA ASP A 205 3.45 -8.23 3.39
C ASP A 205 2.05 -7.60 3.39
N SER A 206 1.17 -7.95 2.44
CA SER A 206 -0.22 -7.51 2.42
C SER A 206 -1.17 -8.46 3.16
N GLN A 207 -0.65 -9.53 3.74
CA GLN A 207 -1.40 -10.48 4.56
C GLN A 207 -1.75 -9.88 5.93
N TYR A 208 -2.81 -10.40 6.54
CA TYR A 208 -3.09 -10.20 7.95
C TYR A 208 -2.26 -11.20 8.76
N ALA A 209 -0.95 -11.00 8.78
CA ALA A 209 0.02 -11.85 9.48
C ALA A 209 1.24 -11.02 9.92
N TYR A 210 2.05 -11.61 10.81
CA TYR A 210 3.39 -11.10 11.09
C TYR A 210 4.38 -11.71 10.10
N GLU A 211 5.22 -10.89 9.53
CA GLU A 211 6.37 -11.30 8.74
C GLU A 211 7.65 -10.59 9.16
#